data_49e3b1be8ff228ac9b50bd1b8a443a92
#
_entry.id   49e3b1be8ff228ac9b50bd1b8a443a92
#
_cell.length_a   1.000
_cell.length_b   1.000
_cell.length_c   1.000
_cell.angle_alpha   90.00
_cell.angle_beta   90.00
_cell.angle_gamma   90.00
#
_symmetry.space_group_name_H-M   'P 1'
#
loop_
_entity.id
_entity.type
_entity.pdbx_description
1 polymer ?
#
loop_
_entity_poly.entity_id
_entity_poly.type
_entity_poly.pdbx_seq_one_letter_code
_entity_poly.pdbx_strand_id
1 'polypeptide(L)'
;MPQHFGLIIVGDEILSGKRVDKHMPKTIELLAARGLQLSYADYVGDDPDRITATLARAFAAARDRGDVVFSCGGIGATPDDHTRLCAARALGTELALHPEAKVLIRERMHDVAREQGLPFEPDREDNIHRLNMGTFPVGASIIPNPYNKIPGFFCGGSLSGAGPSQAASAPSGGSDPHAVGERGGVYFVPGFPVMAWPMIEWVLDTHFSHLHQLQAYIEKSVIVMGSMEAMLTPLMLEIEARHSGVKVFSLPSMDHPEYGRHIELGVKGAPAAVNAAFPGLLAGLHVFNLKLGPQLVR
;
A
#
# COMPACT_ATOMS: atom_id res chain seq x y z
N MET A 1 19.25 1.39 3.33
CA MET A 1 18.25 1.96 4.28
C MET A 1 17.05 1.05 4.25
N PRO A 2 16.28 0.93 5.33
CA PRO A 2 15.06 0.13 5.30
C PRO A 2 14.09 0.73 4.27
N GLN A 3 13.46 -0.12 3.47
CA GLN A 3 12.49 0.25 2.45
C GLN A 3 11.15 0.56 3.13
N HIS A 4 10.54 1.71 2.82
CA HIS A 4 9.28 2.12 3.40
C HIS A 4 8.12 1.84 2.44
N PHE A 5 7.02 1.32 2.98
CA PHE A 5 5.77 1.11 2.25
C PHE A 5 4.80 2.26 2.52
N GLY A 6 4.34 2.90 1.46
CA GLY A 6 3.36 3.98 1.49
C GLY A 6 2.07 3.61 0.77
N LEU A 7 1.00 4.35 1.05
CA LEU A 7 -0.29 4.19 0.41
C LEU A 7 -0.85 5.57 0.03
N ILE A 8 -1.38 5.68 -1.18
CA ILE A 8 -2.15 6.84 -1.65
C ILE A 8 -3.55 6.35 -2.00
N ILE A 9 -4.56 6.99 -1.46
CA ILE A 9 -5.96 6.72 -1.75
C ILE A 9 -6.53 7.95 -2.45
N VAL A 10 -6.98 7.75 -3.68
CA VAL A 10 -7.54 8.81 -4.54
C VAL A 10 -9.04 8.61 -4.69
N GLY A 11 -9.82 9.62 -4.36
CA GLY A 11 -11.27 9.63 -4.55
C GLY A 11 -12.00 10.58 -3.60
N ASP A 12 -12.79 11.47 -4.14
CA ASP A 12 -13.64 12.41 -3.41
C ASP A 12 -14.70 11.69 -2.56
N GLU A 13 -15.15 10.50 -2.97
CA GLU A 13 -16.15 9.73 -2.24
C GLU A 13 -15.64 9.22 -0.88
N ILE A 14 -14.32 9.05 -0.75
CA ILE A 14 -13.70 8.69 0.52
C ILE A 14 -13.60 9.93 1.42
N LEU A 15 -13.11 11.05 0.88
CA LEU A 15 -12.96 12.30 1.64
C LEU A 15 -14.30 12.90 2.07
N SER A 16 -15.35 12.73 1.25
CA SER A 16 -16.69 13.19 1.59
C SER A 16 -17.46 12.25 2.53
N GLY A 17 -16.89 11.08 2.87
CA GLY A 17 -17.55 10.09 3.70
C GLY A 17 -18.68 9.31 3.01
N LYS A 18 -18.90 9.49 1.69
CA LYS A 18 -19.87 8.70 0.92
C LYS A 18 -19.53 7.22 0.87
N ARG A 19 -18.24 6.89 0.93
CA ARG A 19 -17.71 5.53 1.04
C ARG A 19 -16.67 5.46 2.15
N VAL A 20 -16.67 4.35 2.86
CA VAL A 20 -15.64 4.05 3.86
C VAL A 20 -14.44 3.44 3.13
N ASP A 21 -13.25 3.95 3.43
CA ASP A 21 -12.02 3.37 2.93
C ASP A 21 -11.84 1.91 3.41
N LYS A 22 -11.53 1.04 2.46
CA LYS A 22 -11.21 -0.38 2.70
C LYS A 22 -9.79 -0.74 2.28
N HIS A 23 -9.08 0.17 1.62
CA HIS A 23 -7.74 -0.09 1.11
C HIS A 23 -6.69 -0.03 2.21
N MET A 24 -6.73 1.00 3.06
CA MET A 24 -5.73 1.13 4.13
C MET A 24 -5.75 -0.04 5.11
N PRO A 25 -6.91 -0.46 5.69
CA PRO A 25 -6.95 -1.62 6.58
C PRO A 25 -6.44 -2.90 5.91
N LYS A 26 -6.82 -3.12 4.64
CA LYS A 26 -6.38 -4.32 3.91
C LYS A 26 -4.90 -4.27 3.55
N THR A 27 -4.36 -3.11 3.17
CA THR A 27 -2.92 -2.97 2.90
C THR A 27 -2.10 -3.22 4.16
N ILE A 28 -2.56 -2.75 5.32
CA ILE A 28 -1.94 -3.06 6.62
C ILE A 28 -1.94 -4.58 6.87
N GLU A 29 -3.07 -5.25 6.66
CA GLU A 29 -3.20 -6.71 6.80
C GLU A 29 -2.23 -7.45 5.87
N LEU A 30 -2.20 -7.09 4.58
CA LEU A 30 -1.34 -7.74 3.57
C LEU A 30 0.15 -7.56 3.87
N LEU A 31 0.55 -6.37 4.33
CA LEU A 31 1.92 -6.09 4.75
C LEU A 31 2.27 -6.85 6.03
N ALA A 32 1.40 -6.81 7.04
CA ALA A 32 1.61 -7.48 8.32
C ALA A 32 1.75 -9.01 8.16
N ALA A 33 0.95 -9.63 7.28
CA ALA A 33 1.06 -11.05 6.95
C ALA A 33 2.44 -11.44 6.38
N ARG A 34 3.22 -10.46 5.90
CA ARG A 34 4.57 -10.63 5.35
C ARG A 34 5.67 -10.08 6.26
N GLY A 35 5.32 -9.69 7.49
CA GLY A 35 6.24 -9.06 8.44
C GLY A 35 6.67 -7.65 8.05
N LEU A 36 5.90 -6.99 7.16
CA LEU A 36 6.12 -5.64 6.69
C LEU A 36 5.15 -4.67 7.36
N GLN A 37 5.45 -3.37 7.31
CA GLN A 37 4.62 -2.33 7.93
C GLN A 37 4.34 -1.20 6.97
N LEU A 38 3.10 -0.68 6.99
CA LEU A 38 2.76 0.56 6.33
C LEU A 38 3.39 1.73 7.09
N SER A 39 4.14 2.58 6.39
CA SER A 39 4.86 3.70 7.00
C SER A 39 4.05 5.00 7.00
N TYR A 40 3.23 5.20 5.97
CA TYR A 40 2.37 6.36 5.83
C TYR A 40 1.22 6.10 4.85
N ALA A 41 0.18 6.94 4.94
CA ALA A 41 -0.91 6.96 3.98
C ALA A 41 -1.33 8.40 3.69
N ASP A 42 -1.55 8.71 2.41
CA ASP A 42 -2.10 9.99 1.92
C ASP A 42 -3.50 9.76 1.35
N TYR A 43 -4.46 10.60 1.72
CA TYR A 43 -5.79 10.65 1.14
C TYR A 43 -5.91 11.90 0.28
N VAL A 44 -6.30 11.75 -0.97
CA VAL A 44 -6.34 12.84 -1.97
C VAL A 44 -7.67 12.77 -2.70
N GLY A 45 -8.33 13.91 -2.88
CA GLY A 45 -9.49 14.04 -3.75
C GLY A 45 -9.11 14.02 -5.23
N ASP A 46 -10.11 14.09 -6.10
CA ASP A 46 -9.96 13.99 -7.55
C ASP A 46 -9.43 15.28 -8.21
N ASP A 47 -8.75 16.13 -7.44
CA ASP A 47 -8.08 17.35 -7.91
C ASP A 47 -6.73 17.00 -8.58
N PRO A 48 -6.57 17.29 -9.90
CA PRO A 48 -5.37 16.92 -10.64
C PRO A 48 -4.07 17.54 -10.12
N ASP A 49 -4.10 18.75 -9.58
CA ASP A 49 -2.90 19.42 -9.10
C ASP A 49 -2.44 18.80 -7.78
N ARG A 50 -3.38 18.48 -6.90
CA ARG A 50 -3.09 17.77 -5.63
C ARG A 50 -2.60 16.36 -5.87
N ILE A 51 -3.23 15.60 -6.77
CA ILE A 51 -2.78 14.26 -7.16
C ILE A 51 -1.35 14.34 -7.71
N THR A 52 -1.09 15.28 -8.64
CA THR A 52 0.25 15.47 -9.23
C THR A 52 1.30 15.78 -8.17
N ALA A 53 1.02 16.71 -7.26
CA ALA A 53 1.95 17.07 -6.18
C ALA A 53 2.23 15.90 -5.22
N THR A 54 1.20 15.12 -4.88
CA THR A 54 1.34 13.93 -4.03
C THR A 54 2.18 12.85 -4.71
N LEU A 55 1.91 12.57 -5.98
CA LEU A 55 2.69 11.61 -6.77
C LEU A 55 4.14 12.06 -6.96
N ALA A 56 4.40 13.36 -7.18
CA ALA A 56 5.76 13.90 -7.29
C ALA A 56 6.57 13.64 -6.01
N ARG A 57 5.97 13.82 -4.81
CA ARG A 57 6.60 13.46 -3.54
C ARG A 57 6.87 11.96 -3.43
N ALA A 58 5.90 11.13 -3.82
CA ALA A 58 6.05 9.68 -3.79
C ALA A 58 7.17 9.20 -4.72
N PHE A 59 7.26 9.73 -5.94
CA PHE A 59 8.35 9.42 -6.88
C PHE A 59 9.72 9.91 -6.39
N ALA A 60 9.79 11.08 -5.76
CA ALA A 60 11.02 11.55 -5.13
C ALA A 60 11.46 10.61 -3.99
N ALA A 61 10.53 10.20 -3.13
CA ALA A 61 10.80 9.26 -2.06
C ALA A 61 11.26 7.89 -2.59
N ALA A 62 10.61 7.40 -3.65
CA ALA A 62 11.00 6.16 -4.32
C ALA A 62 12.42 6.24 -4.91
N ARG A 63 12.77 7.36 -5.56
CA ARG A 63 14.11 7.59 -6.12
C ARG A 63 15.17 7.71 -5.04
N ASP A 64 14.91 8.48 -3.99
CA ASP A 64 15.91 8.90 -3.02
C ASP A 64 16.11 7.86 -1.91
N ARG A 65 15.09 7.07 -1.57
CA ARG A 65 15.09 6.10 -0.45
C ARG A 65 14.68 4.69 -0.85
N GLY A 66 14.18 4.48 -2.06
CA GLY A 66 13.64 3.19 -2.48
C GLY A 66 12.22 2.92 -1.95
N ASP A 67 11.45 3.94 -1.58
CA ASP A 67 10.09 3.76 -1.07
C ASP A 67 9.19 3.06 -2.10
N VAL A 68 8.32 2.19 -1.61
CA VAL A 68 7.31 1.44 -2.38
C VAL A 68 5.94 1.99 -2.04
N VAL A 69 5.25 2.54 -3.02
CA VAL A 69 3.98 3.22 -2.79
C VAL A 69 2.87 2.57 -3.60
N PHE A 70 1.79 2.16 -2.97
CA PHE A 70 0.57 1.74 -3.65
C PHE A 70 -0.35 2.94 -3.82
N SER A 71 -0.84 3.19 -5.03
CA SER A 71 -1.83 4.22 -5.33
C SER A 71 -3.13 3.55 -5.77
N CYS A 72 -4.19 3.73 -4.99
CA CYS A 72 -5.50 3.13 -5.20
C CYS A 72 -6.49 4.18 -5.70
N GLY A 73 -7.06 3.98 -6.89
CA GLY A 73 -8.09 4.86 -7.46
C GLY A 73 -7.62 5.79 -8.58
N GLY A 74 -8.58 6.37 -9.29
CA GLY A 74 -8.39 7.37 -10.36
C GLY A 74 -7.72 6.85 -11.64
N ILE A 75 -7.75 5.53 -11.91
CA ILE A 75 -7.18 4.92 -13.12
C ILE A 75 -8.24 4.29 -14.04
N GLY A 76 -9.52 4.51 -13.80
CA GLY A 76 -10.63 4.03 -14.62
C GLY A 76 -10.80 4.79 -15.94
N ALA A 77 -12.05 4.77 -16.46
CA ALA A 77 -12.41 5.39 -17.75
C ALA A 77 -13.32 6.61 -17.59
N THR A 78 -13.61 7.04 -16.38
CA THR A 78 -14.49 8.18 -16.12
C THR A 78 -13.74 9.52 -16.18
N PRO A 79 -14.42 10.63 -16.40
CA PRO A 79 -13.77 11.94 -16.57
C PRO A 79 -12.98 12.43 -15.35
N ASP A 80 -13.29 11.92 -14.17
CA ASP A 80 -12.63 12.18 -12.87
C ASP A 80 -11.40 11.28 -12.62
N ASP A 81 -11.13 10.30 -13.49
CA ASP A 81 -9.95 9.41 -13.39
C ASP A 81 -8.66 10.11 -13.88
N HIS A 82 -8.12 11.00 -13.05
CA HIS A 82 -6.96 11.82 -13.41
C HIS A 82 -5.60 11.20 -13.10
N THR A 83 -5.53 10.13 -12.31
CA THR A 83 -4.28 9.59 -11.73
C THR A 83 -3.23 9.25 -12.78
N ARG A 84 -3.60 8.68 -13.95
CA ARG A 84 -2.65 8.36 -15.02
C ARG A 84 -1.97 9.61 -15.60
N LEU A 85 -2.77 10.66 -15.89
CA LEU A 85 -2.26 11.92 -16.38
C LEU A 85 -1.39 12.62 -15.34
N CYS A 86 -1.80 12.59 -14.07
CA CYS A 86 -1.06 13.18 -12.97
C CYS A 86 0.28 12.46 -12.72
N ALA A 87 0.32 11.13 -12.89
CA ALA A 87 1.56 10.36 -12.84
C ALA A 87 2.53 10.75 -13.96
N ALA A 88 2.03 10.90 -15.21
CA ALA A 88 2.85 11.37 -16.31
C ALA A 88 3.40 12.79 -16.08
N ARG A 89 2.56 13.71 -15.59
CA ARG A 89 2.97 15.08 -15.23
C ARG A 89 4.05 15.09 -14.14
N ALA A 90 3.85 14.29 -13.08
CA ALA A 90 4.79 14.20 -11.95
C ALA A 90 6.16 13.64 -12.38
N LEU A 91 6.20 12.78 -13.39
CA LEU A 91 7.40 12.18 -13.94
C LEU A 91 8.01 12.99 -15.11
N GLY A 92 7.32 14.03 -15.61
CA GLY A 92 7.76 14.80 -16.77
C GLY A 92 7.78 14.00 -18.07
N THR A 93 6.85 13.04 -18.23
CA THR A 93 6.73 12.17 -19.41
C THR A 93 5.35 12.29 -20.05
N GLU A 94 5.18 11.64 -21.20
CA GLU A 94 3.92 11.58 -21.93
C GLU A 94 3.13 10.31 -21.58
N LEU A 95 1.84 10.33 -21.90
CA LEU A 95 0.97 9.16 -21.88
C LEU A 95 0.99 8.46 -23.23
N ALA A 96 1.11 7.14 -23.24
CA ALA A 96 0.98 6.31 -24.43
C ALA A 96 0.17 5.04 -24.13
N LEU A 97 -0.53 4.54 -25.14
CA LEU A 97 -1.21 3.25 -25.04
C LEU A 97 -0.16 2.13 -24.91
N HIS A 98 -0.14 1.48 -23.76
CA HIS A 98 0.82 0.40 -23.48
C HIS A 98 0.50 -0.83 -24.33
N PRO A 99 1.48 -1.41 -25.07
CA PRO A 99 1.22 -2.51 -26.00
C PRO A 99 0.55 -3.73 -25.34
N GLU A 100 1.05 -4.14 -24.19
CA GLU A 100 0.51 -5.30 -23.45
C GLU A 100 -0.89 -4.98 -22.87
N ALA A 101 -1.10 -3.78 -22.30
CA ALA A 101 -2.41 -3.35 -21.81
C ALA A 101 -3.45 -3.36 -22.94
N LYS A 102 -3.07 -2.93 -24.15
CA LYS A 102 -3.93 -3.00 -25.34
C LYS A 102 -4.43 -4.40 -25.61
N VAL A 103 -3.55 -5.39 -25.51
CA VAL A 103 -3.91 -6.81 -25.74
C VAL A 103 -4.88 -7.27 -24.65
N LEU A 104 -4.53 -7.10 -23.37
CA LEU A 104 -5.32 -7.53 -22.23
C LEU A 104 -6.74 -6.88 -22.20
N ILE A 105 -6.81 -5.57 -22.50
CA ILE A 105 -8.10 -4.88 -22.53
C ILE A 105 -8.95 -5.37 -23.71
N ARG A 106 -8.36 -5.63 -24.88
CA ARG A 106 -9.08 -6.21 -26.02
C ARG A 106 -9.59 -7.63 -25.72
N GLU A 107 -8.79 -8.45 -25.07
CA GLU A 107 -9.24 -9.77 -24.59
C GLU A 107 -10.45 -9.63 -23.64
N ARG A 108 -10.41 -8.68 -22.70
CA ARG A 108 -11.55 -8.43 -21.81
C ARG A 108 -12.79 -7.97 -22.57
N MET A 109 -12.64 -7.07 -23.56
CA MET A 109 -13.75 -6.66 -24.42
C MET A 109 -14.38 -7.84 -25.15
N HIS A 110 -13.55 -8.74 -25.68
CA HIS A 110 -14.01 -9.95 -26.35
C HIS A 110 -14.74 -10.88 -25.35
N ASP A 111 -14.20 -11.05 -24.14
CA ASP A 111 -14.87 -11.86 -23.10
C ASP A 111 -16.25 -11.29 -22.75
N VAL A 112 -16.35 -9.95 -22.56
CA VAL A 112 -17.61 -9.28 -22.25
C VAL A 112 -18.63 -9.44 -23.40
N ALA A 113 -18.21 -9.28 -24.66
CA ALA A 113 -19.09 -9.49 -25.81
C ALA A 113 -19.63 -10.94 -25.83
N ARG A 114 -18.77 -11.91 -25.59
CA ARG A 114 -19.14 -13.32 -25.51
C ARG A 114 -20.08 -13.61 -24.34
N GLU A 115 -19.81 -13.08 -23.15
CA GLU A 115 -20.65 -13.20 -21.95
C GLU A 115 -22.07 -12.66 -22.18
N GLN A 116 -22.18 -11.59 -22.99
CA GLN A 116 -23.45 -10.95 -23.33
C GLN A 116 -24.13 -11.51 -24.59
N GLY A 117 -23.51 -12.45 -25.28
CA GLY A 117 -24.00 -12.96 -26.57
C GLY A 117 -24.04 -11.93 -27.70
N LEU A 118 -23.19 -10.89 -27.62
CA LEU A 118 -23.10 -9.80 -28.59
C LEU A 118 -21.91 -9.99 -29.55
N PRO A 119 -21.96 -9.43 -30.75
CA PRO A 119 -20.79 -9.37 -31.64
C PRO A 119 -19.67 -8.53 -31.01
N PHE A 120 -18.43 -8.92 -31.25
CA PHE A 120 -17.28 -8.14 -30.84
C PHE A 120 -17.05 -6.95 -31.79
N GLU A 121 -17.22 -5.76 -31.30
CA GLU A 121 -17.09 -4.49 -32.03
C GLU A 121 -15.97 -3.65 -31.39
N PRO A 122 -14.70 -3.82 -31.80
CA PRO A 122 -13.56 -3.15 -31.14
C PRO A 122 -13.59 -1.64 -31.28
N ASP A 123 -14.20 -1.11 -32.34
CA ASP A 123 -14.24 0.30 -32.66
C ASP A 123 -15.51 1.02 -32.12
N ARG A 124 -16.36 0.30 -31.38
CA ARG A 124 -17.50 0.91 -30.71
C ARG A 124 -17.00 1.90 -29.65
N GLU A 125 -17.66 3.03 -29.50
CA GLU A 125 -17.23 4.17 -28.68
C GLU A 125 -16.88 3.77 -27.23
N ASP A 126 -17.69 2.94 -26.59
CA ASP A 126 -17.43 2.44 -25.23
C ASP A 126 -16.18 1.53 -25.16
N ASN A 127 -15.86 0.81 -26.23
CA ASN A 127 -14.65 0.00 -26.32
C ASN A 127 -13.40 0.87 -26.55
N ILE A 128 -13.53 1.98 -27.31
CA ILE A 128 -12.46 2.98 -27.43
C ILE A 128 -12.18 3.61 -26.06
N HIS A 129 -13.21 3.99 -25.29
CA HIS A 129 -13.03 4.52 -23.94
C HIS A 129 -12.39 3.48 -22.99
N ARG A 130 -12.78 2.21 -23.08
CA ARG A 130 -12.11 1.12 -22.32
C ARG A 130 -10.64 1.00 -22.67
N LEU A 131 -10.28 1.14 -23.93
CA LEU A 131 -8.89 1.07 -24.38
C LEU A 131 -8.03 2.17 -23.77
N ASN A 132 -8.60 3.36 -23.52
CA ASN A 132 -7.91 4.46 -22.86
C ASN A 132 -7.45 4.11 -21.44
N MET A 133 -8.07 3.12 -20.76
CA MET A 133 -7.58 2.63 -19.46
C MET A 133 -6.18 2.02 -19.54
N GLY A 134 -5.73 1.61 -20.72
CA GLY A 134 -4.37 1.10 -20.97
C GLY A 134 -3.36 2.18 -21.38
N THR A 135 -3.74 3.45 -21.30
CA THR A 135 -2.84 4.57 -21.60
C THR A 135 -2.10 4.96 -20.33
N PHE A 136 -0.80 4.68 -20.29
CA PHE A 136 0.07 4.85 -19.12
C PHE A 136 1.23 5.81 -19.41
N PRO A 137 1.92 6.33 -18.38
CA PRO A 137 3.18 7.04 -18.56
C PRO A 137 4.18 6.21 -19.38
N VAL A 138 4.87 6.81 -20.32
CA VAL A 138 5.89 6.11 -21.12
C VAL A 138 6.95 5.51 -20.19
N GLY A 139 7.27 4.23 -20.39
CA GLY A 139 8.19 3.48 -19.53
C GLY A 139 7.52 2.78 -18.32
N ALA A 140 6.20 2.86 -18.21
CA ALA A 140 5.46 2.10 -17.22
C ALA A 140 5.52 0.57 -17.50
N SER A 141 5.39 -0.23 -16.46
CA SER A 141 5.24 -1.69 -16.55
C SER A 141 3.86 -2.12 -16.08
N ILE A 142 3.41 -3.29 -16.51
CA ILE A 142 2.08 -3.83 -16.20
C ILE A 142 2.02 -4.45 -14.79
N ILE A 143 0.92 -4.22 -14.10
CA ILE A 143 0.49 -4.99 -12.93
C ILE A 143 -0.71 -5.82 -13.38
N PRO A 144 -0.63 -7.17 -13.37
CA PRO A 144 -1.72 -8.01 -13.82
C PRO A 144 -2.94 -7.90 -12.90
N ASN A 145 -4.12 -7.89 -13.51
CA ASN A 145 -5.38 -7.88 -12.79
C ASN A 145 -6.11 -9.21 -13.00
N PRO A 146 -6.10 -10.11 -12.01
CA PRO A 146 -6.72 -11.43 -12.15
C PRO A 146 -8.25 -11.40 -12.22
N TYR A 147 -8.87 -10.28 -11.81
CA TYR A 147 -10.32 -10.16 -11.79
C TYR A 147 -10.94 -9.94 -13.18
N ASN A 148 -10.36 -9.02 -13.98
CA ASN A 148 -10.98 -8.65 -15.26
C ASN A 148 -9.99 -8.35 -16.39
N LYS A 149 -8.71 -8.71 -16.23
CA LYS A 149 -7.61 -8.48 -17.18
C LYS A 149 -7.24 -7.01 -17.46
N ILE A 150 -8.03 -6.03 -16.99
CA ILE A 150 -7.69 -4.61 -17.16
C ILE A 150 -6.56 -4.27 -16.18
N PRO A 151 -5.33 -4.05 -16.66
CA PRO A 151 -4.17 -4.01 -15.78
C PRO A 151 -4.07 -2.69 -15.01
N GLY A 152 -3.36 -2.74 -13.88
CA GLY A 152 -2.71 -1.59 -13.29
C GLY A 152 -1.35 -1.34 -13.93
N PHE A 153 -0.60 -0.38 -13.39
CA PHE A 153 0.73 -0.08 -13.89
C PHE A 153 1.68 0.34 -12.77
N PHE A 154 2.96 0.19 -13.05
CA PHE A 154 4.05 0.59 -12.19
C PHE A 154 4.92 1.64 -12.88
N CYS A 155 5.35 2.66 -12.12
CA CYS A 155 6.36 3.60 -12.55
C CYS A 155 7.47 3.69 -11.47
N GLY A 156 8.72 3.53 -11.87
CA GLY A 156 9.89 3.75 -11.00
C GLY A 156 10.04 5.22 -10.60
N GLY A 157 10.84 5.48 -9.58
CA GLY A 157 11.12 6.85 -9.09
C GLY A 157 11.86 7.74 -10.11
N SER A 158 12.47 7.15 -11.13
CA SER A 158 13.00 7.82 -12.32
C SER A 158 12.69 6.95 -13.53
N LEU A 159 12.01 7.47 -14.49
CA LEU A 159 11.97 6.86 -15.82
C LEU A 159 13.33 7.14 -16.46
N SER A 160 14.20 6.15 -16.56
CA SER A 160 15.49 6.29 -17.24
C SER A 160 15.20 6.73 -18.67
N GLY A 161 15.63 7.95 -19.04
CA GLY A 161 15.28 8.60 -20.26
C GLY A 161 15.58 7.76 -21.51
N ALA A 162 14.54 7.26 -22.13
CA ALA A 162 14.52 7.10 -23.57
C ALA A 162 14.03 8.44 -24.12
N GLY A 163 14.97 9.32 -24.47
CA GLY A 163 14.65 10.47 -25.29
C GLY A 163 13.97 10.04 -26.59
N PRO A 164 13.24 10.93 -27.30
CA PRO A 164 12.46 10.61 -28.50
C PRO A 164 13.31 10.32 -29.74
N SER A 165 14.30 9.45 -29.64
CA SER A 165 15.15 9.03 -30.75
C SER A 165 15.71 7.66 -30.50
N GLN A 166 14.85 6.65 -30.72
CA GLN A 166 15.24 5.34 -31.26
C GLN A 166 13.98 4.45 -31.37
N ALA A 167 13.11 4.83 -32.28
CA ALA A 167 12.21 3.88 -32.93
C ALA A 167 13.03 3.18 -34.02
N ALA A 168 13.74 2.09 -33.71
CA ALA A 168 14.14 1.03 -34.62
C ALA A 168 15.22 0.17 -33.97
N SER A 169 14.80 -0.94 -33.50
CA SER A 169 15.43 -2.26 -33.36
C SER A 169 15.03 -2.88 -32.01
N ALA A 170 14.06 -3.77 -32.08
CA ALA A 170 13.76 -4.68 -30.98
C ALA A 170 15.00 -5.55 -30.74
N PRO A 171 15.60 -5.56 -29.54
CA PRO A 171 16.42 -6.67 -29.14
C PRO A 171 15.48 -7.81 -28.74
N SER A 172 15.55 -8.90 -29.46
CA SER A 172 15.11 -10.23 -29.04
C SER A 172 15.93 -10.65 -27.83
N GLY A 173 15.54 -10.22 -26.66
CA GLY A 173 16.14 -10.59 -25.39
C GLY A 173 15.09 -10.28 -24.33
N GLY A 174 14.54 -11.37 -23.70
CA GLY A 174 13.55 -11.25 -22.66
C GLY A 174 13.99 -10.22 -21.62
N SER A 175 13.22 -9.17 -21.47
CA SER A 175 13.33 -8.28 -20.32
C SER A 175 13.05 -9.14 -19.09
N ASP A 176 14.07 -9.30 -18.25
CA ASP A 176 13.95 -10.01 -16.98
C ASP A 176 12.84 -9.33 -16.15
N PRO A 177 11.70 -10.00 -15.91
CA PRO A 177 10.63 -9.44 -15.11
C PRO A 177 11.06 -9.11 -13.68
N HIS A 178 12.20 -9.66 -13.23
CA HIS A 178 12.79 -9.42 -11.92
C HIS A 178 13.55 -8.09 -11.83
N ALA A 179 13.99 -7.49 -12.94
CA ALA A 179 14.74 -6.23 -12.92
C ALA A 179 13.89 -4.98 -12.59
N VAL A 180 12.56 -5.08 -12.64
CA VAL A 180 11.61 -3.97 -12.44
C VAL A 180 11.24 -3.80 -10.95
N GLY A 181 11.33 -4.84 -10.13
CA GLY A 181 10.78 -4.88 -8.78
C GLY A 181 11.73 -4.50 -7.62
N GLU A 182 13.05 -4.46 -7.86
CA GLU A 182 14.01 -4.19 -6.77
C GLU A 182 14.19 -2.69 -6.45
N ARG A 183 13.63 -1.82 -7.27
CA ARG A 183 13.71 -0.36 -7.09
C ARG A 183 12.40 0.20 -6.62
N GLY A 184 12.44 1.16 -5.70
CA GLY A 184 11.29 1.91 -5.24
C GLY A 184 10.50 2.55 -6.39
N GLY A 185 9.20 2.72 -6.19
CA GLY A 185 8.30 3.27 -7.20
C GLY A 185 6.86 3.33 -6.73
N VAL A 186 5.98 3.72 -7.63
CA VAL A 186 4.54 3.80 -7.37
C VAL A 186 3.81 2.73 -8.20
N TYR A 187 3.01 1.93 -7.53
CA TYR A 187 2.18 0.85 -8.06
C TYR A 187 0.73 1.31 -8.07
N PHE A 188 0.18 1.49 -9.26
CA PHE A 188 -1.16 2.02 -9.46
C PHE A 188 -2.16 0.90 -9.67
N VAL A 189 -3.17 0.85 -8.81
CA VAL A 189 -4.24 -0.15 -8.85
C VAL A 189 -5.62 0.53 -8.84
N PRO A 190 -6.68 -0.13 -9.34
CA PRO A 190 -8.03 0.42 -9.32
C PRO A 190 -8.54 0.77 -7.92
N GLY A 191 -9.53 1.66 -7.82
CA GLY A 191 -10.22 1.98 -6.57
C GLY A 191 -11.20 0.90 -6.08
N PHE A 192 -11.40 -0.19 -6.84
CA PHE A 192 -12.28 -1.29 -6.44
C PHE A 192 -11.51 -2.35 -5.64
N PRO A 193 -11.88 -2.62 -4.38
CA PRO A 193 -11.20 -3.57 -3.51
C PRO A 193 -10.98 -4.96 -4.12
N VAL A 194 -12.01 -5.50 -4.78
CA VAL A 194 -11.97 -6.83 -5.42
C VAL A 194 -10.89 -6.95 -6.51
N MET A 195 -10.48 -5.83 -7.11
CA MET A 195 -9.41 -5.76 -8.09
C MET A 195 -8.08 -5.37 -7.44
N ALA A 196 -8.09 -4.32 -6.63
CA ALA A 196 -6.87 -3.74 -6.06
C ALA A 196 -6.13 -4.71 -5.11
N TRP A 197 -6.85 -5.40 -4.23
CA TRP A 197 -6.21 -6.24 -3.21
C TRP A 197 -5.40 -7.40 -3.78
N PRO A 198 -5.92 -8.22 -4.72
CA PRO A 198 -5.10 -9.25 -5.37
C PRO A 198 -3.92 -8.70 -6.15
N MET A 199 -4.03 -7.47 -6.69
CA MET A 199 -2.93 -6.82 -7.40
C MET A 199 -1.83 -6.36 -6.45
N ILE A 200 -2.18 -5.78 -5.29
CA ILE A 200 -1.23 -5.43 -4.22
C ILE A 200 -0.53 -6.70 -3.71
N GLU A 201 -1.28 -7.75 -3.47
CA GLU A 201 -0.76 -9.04 -3.02
C GLU A 201 0.23 -9.62 -4.05
N TRP A 202 -0.14 -9.62 -5.32
CA TRP A 202 0.74 -10.06 -6.41
C TRP A 202 2.05 -9.25 -6.44
N VAL A 203 1.99 -7.93 -6.30
CA VAL A 203 3.18 -7.06 -6.25
C VAL A 203 4.08 -7.43 -5.08
N LEU A 204 3.52 -7.58 -3.88
CA LEU A 204 4.26 -7.92 -2.67
C LEU A 204 4.96 -9.28 -2.81
N ASP A 205 4.27 -10.29 -3.36
CA ASP A 205 4.79 -11.65 -3.46
C ASP A 205 5.77 -11.82 -4.61
N THR A 206 5.58 -11.08 -5.71
CA THR A 206 6.44 -11.18 -6.90
C THR A 206 7.71 -10.34 -6.75
N HIS A 207 7.60 -9.10 -6.27
CA HIS A 207 8.71 -8.14 -6.30
C HIS A 207 9.39 -7.95 -4.94
N PHE A 208 8.68 -8.21 -3.84
CA PHE A 208 9.16 -7.91 -2.48
C PHE A 208 9.24 -9.14 -1.57
N SER A 209 9.13 -10.35 -2.11
CA SER A 209 9.24 -11.59 -1.34
C SER A 209 10.56 -11.70 -0.55
N HIS A 210 11.64 -11.12 -1.06
CA HIS A 210 12.95 -11.05 -0.40
C HIS A 210 12.95 -10.19 0.87
N LEU A 211 11.96 -9.30 1.04
CA LEU A 211 11.77 -8.46 2.23
C LEU A 211 10.86 -9.12 3.27
N HIS A 212 10.20 -10.25 2.92
CA HIS A 212 9.30 -10.91 3.84
C HIS A 212 10.08 -11.37 5.07
N GLN A 213 9.81 -10.74 6.20
CA GLN A 213 10.39 -11.12 7.48
C GLN A 213 9.55 -12.23 8.09
N LEU A 214 9.97 -13.49 7.88
CA LEU A 214 9.35 -14.66 8.49
C LEU A 214 9.60 -14.74 10.01
N GLN A 215 10.38 -13.84 10.58
CA GLN A 215 10.47 -13.71 12.03
C GLN A 215 9.17 -13.06 12.52
N ALA A 216 8.36 -13.89 13.13
CA ALA A 216 7.12 -13.47 13.74
C ALA A 216 7.37 -12.24 14.63
N TYR A 217 6.74 -11.13 14.27
CA TYR A 217 6.63 -9.99 15.17
C TYR A 217 5.47 -10.31 16.10
N ILE A 218 5.69 -10.25 17.38
CA ILE A 218 4.60 -10.47 18.34
C ILE A 218 4.38 -9.22 19.18
N GLU A 219 3.15 -9.07 19.63
CA GLU A 219 2.76 -8.07 20.61
C GLU A 219 2.21 -8.78 21.85
N LYS A 220 2.69 -8.37 23.02
CA LYS A 220 2.13 -8.77 24.32
C LYS A 220 1.72 -7.53 25.07
N SER A 221 0.48 -7.50 25.52
CA SER A 221 -0.07 -6.36 26.26
C SER A 221 -0.90 -6.81 27.47
N VAL A 222 -1.22 -5.85 28.31
CA VAL A 222 -2.10 -6.02 29.47
C VAL A 222 -3.02 -4.81 29.58
N ILE A 223 -4.26 -5.04 29.95
CA ILE A 223 -5.21 -3.98 30.25
C ILE A 223 -4.91 -3.38 31.61
N VAL A 224 -4.65 -2.08 31.66
CA VAL A 224 -4.32 -1.34 32.90
C VAL A 224 -5.47 -0.39 33.20
N MET A 225 -6.11 -0.57 34.34
CA MET A 225 -7.26 0.24 34.76
C MET A 225 -6.84 1.32 35.75
N GLY A 226 -7.51 2.48 35.68
CA GLY A 226 -7.35 3.54 36.67
C GLY A 226 -6.04 4.33 36.63
N SER A 227 -5.27 4.20 35.52
CA SER A 227 -4.02 4.94 35.33
C SER A 227 -4.11 5.99 34.24
N MET A 228 -3.10 6.86 34.20
CA MET A 228 -2.83 7.80 33.11
C MET A 228 -1.47 7.48 32.48
N GLU A 229 -1.33 7.68 31.16
CA GLU A 229 -0.08 7.40 30.43
C GLU A 229 1.13 8.07 31.05
N ALA A 230 1.00 9.32 31.48
CA ALA A 230 2.09 10.07 32.10
C ALA A 230 2.69 9.39 33.34
N MET A 231 1.89 8.65 34.09
CA MET A 231 2.37 7.86 35.26
C MET A 231 3.20 6.64 34.81
N LEU A 232 2.89 6.07 33.66
CA LEU A 232 3.50 4.86 33.13
C LEU A 232 4.72 5.15 32.25
N THR A 233 4.88 6.40 31.78
CA THR A 233 5.98 6.80 30.90
C THR A 233 7.37 6.43 31.42
N PRO A 234 7.73 6.63 32.71
CA PRO A 234 9.04 6.21 33.21
C PRO A 234 9.30 4.70 33.06
N LEU A 235 8.28 3.87 33.36
CA LEU A 235 8.37 2.42 33.16
C LEU A 235 8.52 2.04 31.68
N MET A 236 7.79 2.71 30.80
CA MET A 236 7.88 2.48 29.34
C MET A 236 9.30 2.73 28.83
N LEU A 237 9.88 3.86 29.21
CA LEU A 237 11.26 4.23 28.83
C LEU A 237 12.30 3.25 29.42
N GLU A 238 12.10 2.82 30.64
CA GLU A 238 12.98 1.84 31.29
C GLU A 238 12.97 0.50 30.56
N ILE A 239 11.79 0.00 30.17
CA ILE A 239 11.66 -1.26 29.43
C ILE A 239 12.33 -1.16 28.05
N GLU A 240 12.12 -0.09 27.30
CA GLU A 240 12.78 0.11 26.01
C GLU A 240 14.32 0.21 26.16
N ALA A 241 14.81 0.88 27.19
CA ALA A 241 16.23 1.02 27.44
C ALA A 241 16.91 -0.31 27.79
N ARG A 242 16.22 -1.18 28.52
CA ARG A 242 16.73 -2.50 28.94
C ARG A 242 16.67 -3.57 27.86
N HIS A 243 15.73 -3.46 26.93
CA HIS A 243 15.45 -4.51 25.95
C HIS A 243 15.59 -3.97 24.52
N SER A 244 16.80 -4.09 23.97
CA SER A 244 17.06 -3.71 22.58
C SER A 244 16.13 -4.46 21.60
N GLY A 245 15.57 -3.74 20.61
CA GLY A 245 14.65 -4.30 19.61
C GLY A 245 13.21 -4.48 20.09
N VAL A 246 12.88 -4.02 21.31
CA VAL A 246 11.50 -3.94 21.82
C VAL A 246 11.02 -2.49 21.70
N LYS A 247 9.74 -2.34 21.33
CA LYS A 247 9.00 -1.09 21.42
C LYS A 247 7.86 -1.24 22.40
N VAL A 248 7.73 -0.28 23.31
CA VAL A 248 6.57 -0.19 24.21
C VAL A 248 5.49 0.62 23.54
N PHE A 249 4.25 0.21 23.67
CA PHE A 249 3.09 0.97 23.17
C PHE A 249 2.04 1.14 24.27
N SER A 250 1.30 2.23 24.18
CA SER A 250 0.20 2.57 25.07
C SER A 250 -0.99 2.99 24.21
N LEU A 251 -2.14 2.37 24.42
CA LEU A 251 -3.39 2.61 23.71
C LEU A 251 -4.50 2.94 24.72
N PRO A 252 -4.71 4.22 25.04
CA PRO A 252 -5.79 4.61 25.95
C PRO A 252 -7.15 4.44 25.27
N SER A 253 -8.10 3.91 26.03
CA SER A 253 -9.50 3.79 25.64
C SER A 253 -10.41 4.37 26.70
N MET A 254 -11.47 5.09 26.29
CA MET A 254 -12.41 5.75 27.19
C MET A 254 -13.71 4.97 27.38
N ASP A 255 -14.16 4.27 26.32
CA ASP A 255 -15.53 3.75 26.21
C ASP A 255 -15.60 2.25 25.91
N HIS A 256 -14.62 1.47 26.36
CA HIS A 256 -14.63 0.03 26.08
C HIS A 256 -15.78 -0.65 26.84
N PRO A 257 -16.63 -1.48 26.18
CA PRO A 257 -17.83 -2.06 26.80
C PRO A 257 -17.56 -2.89 28.06
N GLU A 258 -16.41 -3.59 28.12
CA GLU A 258 -16.06 -4.51 29.19
C GLU A 258 -15.14 -3.87 30.25
N TYR A 259 -14.15 -3.06 29.78
CA TYR A 259 -13.11 -2.52 30.68
C TYR A 259 -13.30 -1.05 31.01
N GLY A 260 -14.27 -0.37 30.38
CA GLY A 260 -14.48 1.07 30.55
C GLY A 260 -13.21 1.86 30.18
N ARG A 261 -12.89 2.86 30.98
CA ARG A 261 -11.66 3.64 30.82
C ARG A 261 -10.44 2.81 31.24
N HIS A 262 -9.52 2.56 30.31
CA HIS A 262 -8.32 1.78 30.53
C HIS A 262 -7.20 2.19 29.58
N ILE A 263 -6.03 1.65 29.79
CA ILE A 263 -4.88 1.71 28.87
C ILE A 263 -4.51 0.26 28.53
N GLU A 264 -4.46 -0.09 27.25
CA GLU A 264 -3.76 -1.27 26.81
C GLU A 264 -2.28 -0.92 26.71
N LEU A 265 -1.46 -1.45 27.63
CA LEU A 265 -0.01 -1.24 27.68
C LEU A 265 0.70 -2.51 27.27
N GLY A 266 1.62 -2.40 26.30
CA GLY A 266 2.27 -3.59 25.78
C GLY A 266 3.65 -3.34 25.21
N VAL A 267 4.27 -4.45 24.82
CA VAL A 267 5.57 -4.50 24.15
C VAL A 267 5.45 -5.25 22.84
N LYS A 268 6.14 -4.77 21.81
CA LYS A 268 6.19 -5.39 20.49
C LYS A 268 7.61 -5.52 19.97
N GLY A 269 7.87 -6.57 19.20
CA GLY A 269 9.18 -6.87 18.64
C GLY A 269 9.35 -8.34 18.29
N ALA A 270 10.61 -8.77 18.11
CA ALA A 270 10.92 -10.18 17.89
C ALA A 270 10.47 -11.04 19.09
N PRO A 271 9.95 -12.27 18.89
CA PRO A 271 9.38 -13.10 19.96
C PRO A 271 10.29 -13.27 21.17
N ALA A 272 11.57 -13.52 20.95
CA ALA A 272 12.52 -13.70 22.04
C ALA A 272 12.67 -12.43 22.90
N ALA A 273 12.76 -11.26 22.25
CA ALA A 273 12.90 -9.97 22.92
C ALA A 273 11.62 -9.58 23.70
N VAL A 274 10.45 -9.77 23.08
CA VAL A 274 9.14 -9.52 23.73
C VAL A 274 8.93 -10.45 24.91
N ASN A 275 9.25 -11.75 24.78
CA ASN A 275 9.14 -12.71 25.87
C ASN A 275 10.07 -12.39 27.05
N ALA A 276 11.22 -11.79 26.79
CA ALA A 276 12.15 -11.32 27.82
C ALA A 276 11.69 -10.02 28.49
N ALA A 277 11.09 -9.09 27.72
CA ALA A 277 10.69 -7.76 28.20
C ALA A 277 9.34 -7.75 28.96
N PHE A 278 8.37 -8.52 28.49
CA PHE A 278 7.01 -8.47 29.01
C PHE A 278 6.87 -8.80 30.52
N PRO A 279 7.59 -9.80 31.08
CA PRO A 279 7.58 -10.02 32.53
C PRO A 279 8.08 -8.80 33.31
N GLY A 280 9.09 -8.11 32.82
CA GLY A 280 9.60 -6.86 33.42
C GLY A 280 8.57 -5.74 33.41
N LEU A 281 7.81 -5.58 32.32
CA LEU A 281 6.70 -4.64 32.23
C LEU A 281 5.63 -4.94 33.30
N LEU A 282 5.20 -6.22 33.42
CA LEU A 282 4.22 -6.63 34.41
C LEU A 282 4.72 -6.39 35.85
N ALA A 283 5.97 -6.72 36.14
CA ALA A 283 6.57 -6.48 37.44
C ALA A 283 6.61 -4.97 37.78
N GLY A 284 6.96 -4.12 36.80
CA GLY A 284 6.93 -2.67 36.97
C GLY A 284 5.53 -2.15 37.28
N LEU A 285 4.50 -2.65 36.58
CA LEU A 285 3.10 -2.25 36.81
C LEU A 285 2.60 -2.60 38.23
N HIS A 286 3.05 -3.71 38.82
CA HIS A 286 2.70 -4.06 40.20
C HIS A 286 3.19 -3.03 41.25
N VAL A 287 4.29 -2.31 40.93
CA VAL A 287 4.82 -1.26 41.84
C VAL A 287 3.84 -0.07 41.92
N PHE A 288 3.07 0.18 40.89
CA PHE A 288 2.06 1.26 40.87
C PHE A 288 0.74 0.88 41.58
N ASN A 289 0.61 -0.36 42.05
CA ASN A 289 -0.59 -0.84 42.73
C ASN A 289 -1.89 -0.66 41.88
N LEU A 290 -1.78 -0.86 40.56
CA LEU A 290 -2.85 -0.70 39.60
C LEU A 290 -3.64 -2.00 39.39
N LYS A 291 -4.93 -1.85 39.10
CA LYS A 291 -5.75 -3.02 38.73
C LYS A 291 -5.43 -3.43 37.31
N LEU A 292 -4.91 -4.63 37.14
CA LEU A 292 -4.62 -5.24 35.86
C LEU A 292 -5.79 -6.11 35.38
N GLY A 293 -6.10 -6.02 34.12
CA GLY A 293 -7.05 -6.88 33.42
C GLY A 293 -6.34 -8.01 32.65
N PRO A 294 -6.98 -8.56 31.61
CA PRO A 294 -6.40 -9.66 30.83
C PRO A 294 -5.12 -9.26 30.11
N GLN A 295 -4.28 -10.26 29.88
CA GLN A 295 -3.13 -10.17 28.98
C GLN A 295 -3.56 -10.60 27.58
N LEU A 296 -3.05 -9.90 26.58
CA LEU A 296 -3.33 -10.14 25.16
C LEU A 296 -2.03 -10.52 24.45
N VAL A 297 -2.13 -11.42 23.48
CA VAL A 297 -1.02 -11.82 22.59
C VAL A 297 -1.52 -11.75 21.16
N ARG A 298 -0.81 -11.03 20.33
CA ARG A 298 -1.13 -10.85 18.90
C ARG A 298 0.08 -11.08 18.04
#